data_76ad27d5bf5e135278b93b24eed35387
#
_entry.id   76ad27d5bf5e135278b93b24eed35387
#
_cell.length_a   1.000
_cell.length_b   1.000
_cell.length_c   1.000
_cell.angle_alpha   90.00
_cell.angle_beta   90.00
_cell.angle_gamma   90.00
#
_symmetry.space_group_name_H-M   'P 1'
#
loop_
_entity.id
_entity.type
_entity.pdbx_description
1 polymer ?
#
loop_
_entity_poly.entity_id
_entity_poly.type
_entity_poly.pdbx_seq_one_letter_code
_entity_poly.pdbx_strand_id
1 'polypeptide(L)'
;MREDRSMKKYIFPIIAIVLGCSSCDSFLEKTPKDRLVPETYFKTENDLKMFSNSFYDNLLDKTPYDEQSDVMFEKGTISDELLGGTAREVPQAAASGGWSWGQLRKINTMLGHMDQCTDAEVAKQYTGLAKFFRTQFYFQKVMRFGDVPWYDKELGSRDSSLYKARDSRELVMSNMLNDIDDAIESLPSGKSVYRVNKWAALMLKAQFCLYEGTFRKYHNVTLPGHSAEDYLKLAYQAAEQVMNSGVYSLASDYHELFREPDADQNEYILAIRMEQSIGCTHSATSYVAMNTGGNPGFSKKFIDSFLMKDGTRYTDKPDWETKLFVEEVADRDPRLGMIIRLPQSIRVNSKKTIYGPELTMTSTGFQLEKFVMDPQYETAERANMSFNDIPVYRLGEAYLMFAEAKAELNILTQEDVDNSINKLRDRVGMPHLVLAGLTVDPFLTSETYGYQNLAKLNPSNLAQILEVRRERTIEMALEGRRWNDIVRWKEGATWTEPLYGMYFPGPGAYDLTGDGNADVYLYATAKVDNAVKKQYGDNFTYLQIQEIEIDGKYVPYSDGIILSEGTKGFVAMHYKKARAFDESRDYLYPIPSGDRQLNPNLAQNNGWADGLDF
;
A
#
# COMPACT_ATOMS: atom_id res chain seq x y z
N MET A 1 -87.40 -34.54 35.02
CA MET A 1 -87.07 -33.14 34.68
C MET A 1 -85.74 -32.80 35.36
N ARG A 2 -84.73 -32.86 34.62
CA ARG A 2 -83.84 -31.73 34.15
C ARG A 2 -83.40 -30.83 35.29
N GLU A 3 -82.16 -30.92 35.41
CA GLU A 3 -81.00 -29.99 35.49
C GLU A 3 -80.41 -29.86 36.90
N ASP A 4 -79.27 -30.43 37.05
CA ASP A 4 -78.14 -29.65 37.48
C ASP A 4 -76.82 -30.45 37.26
N ARG A 5 -76.18 -30.26 36.09
CA ARG A 5 -74.91 -30.84 35.72
C ARG A 5 -74.04 -29.76 35.04
N SER A 6 -73.77 -28.63 35.70
CA SER A 6 -72.98 -27.61 34.99
C SER A 6 -71.87 -26.92 35.78
N MET A 7 -71.61 -27.27 37.04
CA MET A 7 -70.59 -26.53 37.82
C MET A 7 -69.30 -27.31 38.19
N LYS A 8 -69.12 -28.55 37.69
CA LYS A 8 -67.93 -29.33 38.00
C LYS A 8 -66.90 -29.40 36.83
N LYS A 9 -67.17 -28.75 35.70
CA LYS A 9 -66.29 -28.83 34.52
C LYS A 9 -65.26 -27.69 34.37
N TYR A 10 -65.26 -26.64 35.18
CA TYR A 10 -64.39 -25.47 35.03
C TYR A 10 -63.34 -25.30 36.12
N ILE A 11 -63.28 -26.16 37.13
CA ILE A 11 -62.28 -26.04 38.21
C ILE A 11 -60.97 -26.76 37.87
N PHE A 12 -60.99 -27.81 37.02
CA PHE A 12 -59.81 -28.55 36.64
C PHE A 12 -58.88 -27.86 35.61
N PRO A 13 -59.32 -27.02 34.65
CA PRO A 13 -58.40 -26.34 33.74
C PRO A 13 -57.70 -25.12 34.36
N ILE A 14 -58.25 -24.51 35.44
CA ILE A 14 -57.60 -23.32 36.06
C ILE A 14 -56.44 -23.72 36.95
N ILE A 15 -56.43 -24.89 37.57
CA ILE A 15 -55.29 -25.39 38.36
C ILE A 15 -54.14 -25.87 37.44
N ALA A 16 -54.43 -26.33 36.22
CA ALA A 16 -53.38 -26.71 35.24
C ALA A 16 -52.67 -25.51 34.59
N ILE A 17 -53.34 -24.33 34.57
CA ILE A 17 -52.72 -23.09 34.03
C ILE A 17 -51.79 -22.40 35.05
N VAL A 18 -52.09 -22.52 36.36
CA VAL A 18 -51.28 -21.91 37.42
C VAL A 18 -50.01 -22.72 37.72
N LEU A 19 -49.98 -24.03 37.43
CA LEU A 19 -48.77 -24.88 37.58
C LEU A 19 -47.86 -24.87 36.34
N GLY A 20 -48.26 -24.24 35.22
CA GLY A 20 -47.47 -24.10 33.98
C GLY A 20 -46.60 -22.85 33.94
N CYS A 21 -46.70 -21.90 34.87
CA CYS A 21 -45.97 -20.64 34.86
C CYS A 21 -44.74 -20.60 35.79
N SER A 22 -44.43 -21.69 36.48
CA SER A 22 -43.27 -21.73 37.40
C SER A 22 -42.08 -22.60 36.91
N SER A 23 -42.06 -22.92 35.61
CA SER A 23 -40.94 -23.68 35.05
C SER A 23 -40.56 -23.07 33.72
N CYS A 24 -39.56 -22.25 33.71
CA CYS A 24 -38.61 -22.05 32.62
C CYS A 24 -37.88 -20.68 32.64
N ASP A 25 -37.34 -20.26 33.77
CA ASP A 25 -36.29 -19.24 33.73
C ASP A 25 -34.97 -19.81 33.13
N SER A 26 -34.71 -21.10 33.37
CA SER A 26 -33.49 -21.75 32.82
C SER A 26 -33.59 -22.21 31.35
N PHE A 27 -34.78 -22.13 30.72
CA PHE A 27 -34.94 -22.48 29.30
C PHE A 27 -34.74 -21.26 28.37
N LEU A 28 -34.95 -20.06 28.88
CA LEU A 28 -34.71 -18.80 28.17
C LEU A 28 -33.24 -18.35 28.20
N GLU A 29 -32.43 -18.94 29.08
CA GLU A 29 -30.98 -18.67 29.18
C GLU A 29 -30.12 -19.65 28.41
N LYS A 30 -30.66 -20.49 27.55
CA LYS A 30 -29.86 -21.27 26.61
C LYS A 30 -29.27 -20.35 25.55
N THR A 31 -28.06 -19.89 25.81
CA THR A 31 -27.22 -19.26 24.77
C THR A 31 -27.19 -20.18 23.54
N PRO A 32 -27.44 -19.63 22.33
CA PRO A 32 -27.33 -20.40 21.09
C PRO A 32 -25.99 -21.10 21.04
N LYS A 33 -25.96 -22.42 20.89
CA LYS A 33 -24.72 -23.23 20.83
C LYS A 33 -23.83 -22.86 19.62
N ASP A 34 -24.39 -22.09 18.69
CA ASP A 34 -23.77 -21.72 17.40
C ASP A 34 -23.22 -20.29 17.39
N ARG A 35 -23.25 -19.58 18.53
CA ARG A 35 -22.66 -18.24 18.65
C ARG A 35 -21.67 -18.21 19.80
N LEU A 36 -20.49 -17.62 19.52
CA LEU A 36 -19.53 -17.21 20.53
C LEU A 36 -20.23 -16.34 21.57
N VAL A 37 -20.16 -16.75 22.85
CA VAL A 37 -20.66 -15.97 23.99
C VAL A 37 -19.45 -15.32 24.64
N PRO A 38 -19.20 -14.03 24.42
CA PRO A 38 -17.98 -13.36 24.87
C PRO A 38 -17.76 -13.50 26.38
N GLU A 39 -18.83 -13.51 27.18
CA GLU A 39 -18.79 -13.60 28.64
C GLU A 39 -18.18 -14.91 29.17
N THR A 40 -18.02 -15.93 28.32
CA THR A 40 -17.52 -17.25 28.74
C THR A 40 -16.44 -17.83 27.83
N TYR A 41 -16.03 -17.10 26.79
CA TYR A 41 -15.18 -17.64 25.74
C TYR A 41 -13.68 -17.44 26.01
N PHE A 42 -13.23 -16.27 26.43
CA PHE A 42 -11.80 -15.86 26.46
C PHE A 42 -11.02 -16.39 27.66
N LYS A 43 -11.00 -17.71 27.87
CA LYS A 43 -10.44 -18.33 29.08
C LYS A 43 -9.03 -18.89 28.90
N THR A 44 -8.71 -19.34 27.71
CA THR A 44 -7.46 -20.03 27.40
C THR A 44 -6.69 -19.33 26.29
N GLU A 45 -5.37 -19.60 26.20
CA GLU A 45 -4.55 -19.11 25.09
C GLU A 45 -5.14 -19.49 23.71
N ASN A 46 -5.67 -20.72 23.60
CA ASN A 46 -6.24 -21.18 22.34
C ASN A 46 -7.47 -20.36 21.93
N ASP A 47 -8.33 -19.99 22.89
CA ASP A 47 -9.49 -19.13 22.62
C ASP A 47 -9.05 -17.77 22.11
N LEU A 48 -8.08 -17.14 22.79
CA LEU A 48 -7.52 -15.84 22.41
C LEU A 48 -6.86 -15.90 21.04
N LYS A 49 -6.09 -16.96 20.76
CA LYS A 49 -5.44 -17.18 19.47
C LYS A 49 -6.45 -17.34 18.34
N MET A 50 -7.45 -18.19 18.52
CA MET A 50 -8.48 -18.43 17.50
C MET A 50 -9.24 -17.13 17.16
N PHE A 51 -9.63 -16.38 18.18
CA PHE A 51 -10.36 -15.12 17.99
C PHE A 51 -9.49 -14.06 17.29
N SER A 52 -8.26 -13.86 17.77
CA SER A 52 -7.35 -12.85 17.26
C SER A 52 -6.80 -13.14 15.86
N ASN A 53 -6.89 -14.39 15.37
CA ASN A 53 -6.52 -14.69 13.98
C ASN A 53 -7.32 -13.84 12.98
N SER A 54 -8.58 -13.53 13.27
CA SER A 54 -9.41 -12.67 12.42
C SER A 54 -8.93 -11.21 12.33
N PHE A 55 -8.00 -10.77 13.18
CA PHE A 55 -7.42 -9.43 13.12
C PHE A 55 -6.46 -9.28 11.93
N TYR A 56 -5.75 -10.36 11.58
CA TYR A 56 -4.79 -10.36 10.48
C TYR A 56 -5.49 -10.24 9.11
N ASP A 57 -6.71 -10.76 8.96
CA ASP A 57 -7.39 -10.85 7.66
C ASP A 57 -7.79 -9.50 7.05
N ASN A 58 -8.05 -8.51 7.89
CA ASN A 58 -8.69 -7.25 7.46
C ASN A 58 -7.83 -6.01 7.72
N LEU A 59 -6.69 -6.14 8.39
CA LEU A 59 -5.87 -5.01 8.79
C LEU A 59 -4.49 -4.98 8.15
N LEU A 60 -4.11 -6.05 7.47
CA LEU A 60 -2.88 -6.11 6.69
C LEU A 60 -3.23 -6.21 5.21
N ASP A 61 -2.62 -5.36 4.39
CA ASP A 61 -2.83 -5.35 2.96
C ASP A 61 -2.17 -6.57 2.31
N LYS A 62 -2.91 -7.25 1.44
CA LYS A 62 -2.46 -8.43 0.68
C LYS A 62 -2.06 -8.08 -0.75
N THR A 63 -2.13 -6.82 -1.13
CA THR A 63 -1.82 -6.36 -2.47
C THR A 63 -0.43 -5.77 -2.51
N PRO A 64 0.52 -6.35 -3.26
CA PRO A 64 1.90 -5.90 -3.25
C PRO A 64 2.21 -4.74 -4.20
N TYR A 65 1.25 -3.90 -4.61
CA TYR A 65 1.49 -2.87 -5.62
C TYR A 65 1.08 -1.46 -5.18
N ASP A 66 1.73 -0.47 -5.78
CA ASP A 66 1.44 0.97 -5.63
C ASP A 66 0.48 1.45 -6.72
N GLU A 67 -0.68 0.82 -6.85
CA GLU A 67 -1.65 1.02 -7.95
C GLU A 67 -2.13 2.46 -8.14
N GLN A 68 -2.01 3.28 -7.13
CA GLN A 68 -2.47 4.68 -7.14
C GLN A 68 -1.31 5.63 -6.83
N SER A 69 -0.24 5.56 -7.61
CA SER A 69 0.95 6.36 -7.38
C SER A 69 1.52 6.96 -8.66
N ASP A 70 2.53 7.81 -8.52
CA ASP A 70 3.27 8.40 -9.62
C ASP A 70 4.37 7.49 -10.18
N VAL A 71 4.62 6.34 -9.54
CA VAL A 71 5.68 5.42 -9.96
C VAL A 71 5.18 4.35 -10.92
N MET A 72 3.90 3.94 -10.82
CA MET A 72 3.34 2.85 -11.60
C MET A 72 1.87 3.14 -11.99
N PHE A 73 1.47 2.75 -13.19
CA PHE A 73 0.08 2.81 -13.63
C PHE A 73 -0.26 1.68 -14.60
N GLU A 74 -1.54 1.30 -14.61
CA GLU A 74 -2.07 0.23 -15.45
C GLU A 74 -2.30 0.67 -16.90
N LYS A 75 -2.41 -0.33 -17.80
CA LYS A 75 -2.69 -0.11 -19.21
C LYS A 75 -4.14 0.32 -19.47
N GLY A 76 -5.10 -0.32 -18.80
CA GLY A 76 -6.52 -0.14 -19.10
C GLY A 76 -7.19 0.97 -18.30
N THR A 77 -7.07 0.95 -17.01
CA THR A 77 -7.81 1.83 -16.10
C THR A 77 -6.87 2.44 -15.09
N ILE A 78 -6.77 3.75 -15.09
CA ILE A 78 -6.23 4.46 -13.94
C ILE A 78 -7.38 4.63 -12.96
N SER A 79 -7.10 4.55 -11.65
CA SER A 79 -8.08 4.82 -10.62
C SER A 79 -8.83 6.12 -10.95
N ASP A 80 -10.14 6.02 -11.18
CA ASP A 80 -10.96 7.16 -11.58
C ASP A 80 -10.94 8.28 -10.55
N GLU A 81 -10.70 7.94 -9.28
CA GLU A 81 -10.67 8.92 -8.20
C GLU A 81 -9.53 9.94 -8.32
N LEU A 82 -8.36 9.54 -8.84
CA LEU A 82 -7.15 10.37 -8.78
C LEU A 82 -6.48 10.58 -10.11
N LEU A 83 -6.30 9.52 -10.86
CA LEU A 83 -5.56 9.54 -12.11
C LEU A 83 -6.49 9.61 -13.32
N GLY A 84 -7.78 9.32 -13.14
CA GLY A 84 -8.78 9.31 -14.18
C GLY A 84 -9.33 10.68 -14.59
N GLY A 85 -9.01 11.76 -13.87
CA GLY A 85 -9.56 13.09 -14.11
C GLY A 85 -11.00 13.29 -13.63
N THR A 86 -11.58 12.29 -13.00
CA THR A 86 -12.90 12.37 -12.38
C THR A 86 -12.77 12.93 -10.97
N ALA A 87 -13.53 13.94 -10.60
CA ALA A 87 -13.58 14.43 -9.23
C ALA A 87 -14.07 13.29 -8.32
N ARG A 88 -13.40 13.09 -7.20
CA ARG A 88 -13.87 12.15 -6.17
C ARG A 88 -15.24 12.61 -5.69
N GLU A 89 -16.16 11.65 -5.52
CA GLU A 89 -17.48 11.91 -4.97
C GLU A 89 -17.59 11.45 -3.53
N VAL A 90 -18.53 12.06 -2.77
CA VAL A 90 -18.83 11.61 -1.41
C VAL A 90 -19.61 10.29 -1.49
N PRO A 91 -19.09 9.16 -0.99
CA PRO A 91 -19.79 7.89 -1.02
C PRO A 91 -20.99 7.94 -0.07
N GLN A 92 -22.05 7.22 -0.44
CA GLN A 92 -23.23 7.09 0.44
C GLN A 92 -22.99 6.09 1.56
N ALA A 93 -22.40 4.93 1.25
CA ALA A 93 -22.29 3.82 2.19
C ALA A 93 -20.91 3.76 2.88
N ALA A 94 -20.92 3.42 4.16
CA ALA A 94 -19.71 3.23 4.97
C ALA A 94 -18.71 2.25 4.34
N ALA A 95 -19.18 1.15 3.78
CA ALA A 95 -18.34 0.11 3.18
C ALA A 95 -17.54 0.64 1.98
N SER A 96 -18.20 1.37 1.07
CA SER A 96 -17.53 1.97 -0.11
C SER A 96 -16.62 3.15 0.26
N GLY A 97 -16.91 3.86 1.37
CA GLY A 97 -16.12 4.98 1.85
C GLY A 97 -14.94 4.59 2.75
N GLY A 98 -14.85 3.33 3.19
CA GLY A 98 -13.85 2.90 4.16
C GLY A 98 -14.16 3.29 5.61
N TRP A 99 -15.39 3.72 5.93
CA TRP A 99 -15.85 4.14 7.27
C TRP A 99 -16.38 2.97 8.13
N SER A 100 -15.96 1.74 7.84
CA SER A 100 -16.40 0.54 8.58
C SER A 100 -15.67 0.39 9.91
N TRP A 101 -16.41 0.02 10.97
CA TRP A 101 -15.95 -0.08 12.35
C TRP A 101 -16.03 -1.50 12.93
N GLY A 102 -16.49 -2.47 12.15
CA GLY A 102 -16.70 -3.85 12.60
C GLY A 102 -15.44 -4.52 13.16
N GLN A 103 -14.29 -4.23 12.59
CA GLN A 103 -13.03 -4.80 13.04
C GLN A 103 -12.60 -4.23 14.39
N LEU A 104 -12.76 -2.92 14.60
CA LEU A 104 -12.52 -2.30 15.90
C LEU A 104 -13.40 -2.89 16.99
N ARG A 105 -14.68 -3.14 16.66
CA ARG A 105 -15.61 -3.78 17.59
C ARG A 105 -15.08 -5.14 18.05
N LYS A 106 -14.62 -6.00 17.13
CA LYS A 106 -14.02 -7.30 17.47
C LYS A 106 -12.80 -7.15 18.40
N ILE A 107 -11.90 -6.20 18.09
CA ILE A 107 -10.73 -5.92 18.91
C ILE A 107 -11.14 -5.48 20.32
N ASN A 108 -12.08 -4.55 20.43
CA ASN A 108 -12.58 -4.05 21.71
C ASN A 108 -13.39 -5.11 22.49
N THR A 109 -14.12 -6.01 21.81
CA THR A 109 -14.76 -7.17 22.46
C THR A 109 -13.71 -8.03 23.16
N MET A 110 -12.61 -8.39 22.48
CA MET A 110 -11.54 -9.15 23.10
C MET A 110 -10.92 -8.40 24.29
N LEU A 111 -10.56 -7.13 24.11
CA LEU A 111 -9.98 -6.31 25.17
C LEU A 111 -10.89 -6.20 26.40
N GLY A 112 -12.20 -6.11 26.22
CA GLY A 112 -13.20 -6.01 27.29
C GLY A 112 -13.39 -7.30 28.10
N HIS A 113 -12.83 -8.44 27.66
CA HIS A 113 -13.01 -9.75 28.32
C HIS A 113 -11.68 -10.43 28.67
N MET A 114 -10.57 -9.68 28.65
CA MET A 114 -9.23 -10.23 28.96
C MET A 114 -9.08 -10.69 30.42
N ASP A 115 -9.91 -10.20 31.33
CA ASP A 115 -10.01 -10.60 32.73
C ASP A 115 -10.47 -12.05 32.93
N GLN A 116 -11.09 -12.66 31.89
CA GLN A 116 -11.51 -14.07 31.92
C GLN A 116 -10.33 -15.05 31.70
N CYS A 117 -9.23 -14.59 31.15
CA CYS A 117 -8.05 -15.41 30.94
C CYS A 117 -7.36 -15.68 32.29
N THR A 118 -7.21 -16.94 32.62
CA THR A 118 -6.65 -17.37 33.93
C THR A 118 -5.13 -17.26 33.99
N ASP A 119 -4.46 -17.23 32.83
CA ASP A 119 -3.02 -17.05 32.72
C ASP A 119 -2.70 -15.57 32.45
N ALA A 120 -2.10 -14.91 33.44
CA ALA A 120 -1.83 -13.47 33.39
C ALA A 120 -0.79 -13.07 32.31
N GLU A 121 0.21 -13.93 32.04
CA GLU A 121 1.22 -13.66 31.01
C GLU A 121 0.59 -13.80 29.61
N VAL A 122 -0.23 -14.81 29.40
CA VAL A 122 -1.01 -14.98 28.17
C VAL A 122 -1.97 -13.80 27.99
N ALA A 123 -2.70 -13.41 29.03
CA ALA A 123 -3.58 -12.24 28.97
C ALA A 123 -2.83 -10.97 28.59
N LYS A 124 -1.66 -10.73 29.18
CA LYS A 124 -0.80 -9.60 28.88
C LYS A 124 -0.35 -9.62 27.41
N GLN A 125 0.14 -10.75 26.90
CA GLN A 125 0.58 -10.89 25.51
C GLN A 125 -0.56 -10.62 24.51
N TYR A 126 -1.74 -11.19 24.72
CA TYR A 126 -2.88 -11.01 23.81
C TYR A 126 -3.55 -9.63 23.95
N THR A 127 -3.45 -9.00 25.11
CA THR A 127 -3.78 -7.56 25.27
C THR A 127 -2.88 -6.70 24.39
N GLY A 128 -1.55 -6.94 24.41
CA GLY A 128 -0.61 -6.27 23.53
C GLY A 128 -0.91 -6.50 22.06
N LEU A 129 -1.26 -7.73 21.68
CA LEU A 129 -1.65 -8.06 20.31
C LEU A 129 -2.91 -7.28 19.86
N ALA A 130 -3.94 -7.25 20.70
CA ALA A 130 -5.17 -6.52 20.40
C ALA A 130 -4.92 -4.99 20.28
N LYS A 131 -4.07 -4.42 21.15
CA LYS A 131 -3.66 -3.01 21.12
C LYS A 131 -2.83 -2.68 19.87
N PHE A 132 -1.94 -3.57 19.42
CA PHE A 132 -1.27 -3.44 18.12
C PHE A 132 -2.29 -3.28 16.99
N PHE A 133 -3.29 -4.17 16.91
CA PHE A 133 -4.29 -4.12 15.85
C PHE A 133 -5.26 -2.93 16.00
N ARG A 134 -5.52 -2.45 17.22
CA ARG A 134 -6.28 -1.22 17.43
C ARG A 134 -5.50 0.00 16.91
N THR A 135 -4.20 0.08 17.18
CA THR A 135 -3.31 1.09 16.62
C THR A 135 -3.30 1.03 15.09
N GLN A 136 -3.12 -0.16 14.50
CA GLN A 136 -3.14 -0.34 13.04
C GLN A 136 -4.47 0.11 12.43
N PHE A 137 -5.59 -0.24 13.05
CA PHE A 137 -6.93 0.20 12.63
C PHE A 137 -7.05 1.73 12.64
N TYR A 138 -6.69 2.37 13.74
CA TYR A 138 -6.79 3.82 13.84
C TYR A 138 -5.79 4.55 12.95
N PHE A 139 -4.61 4.02 12.73
CA PHE A 139 -3.67 4.60 11.78
C PHE A 139 -4.27 4.67 10.37
N GLN A 140 -4.89 3.59 9.89
CA GLN A 140 -5.60 3.60 8.60
C GLN A 140 -6.74 4.64 8.58
N LYS A 141 -7.49 4.78 9.68
CA LYS A 141 -8.57 5.78 9.76
C LYS A 141 -8.03 7.22 9.76
N VAL A 142 -6.98 7.51 10.53
CA VAL A 142 -6.36 8.84 10.59
C VAL A 142 -5.73 9.23 9.25
N MET A 143 -5.03 8.31 8.57
CA MET A 143 -4.49 8.56 7.24
C MET A 143 -5.60 8.93 6.25
N ARG A 144 -6.74 8.25 6.31
CA ARG A 144 -7.82 8.43 5.35
C ARG A 144 -8.71 9.64 5.66
N PHE A 145 -9.06 9.86 6.93
CA PHE A 145 -10.11 10.81 7.32
C PHE A 145 -9.62 11.97 8.21
N GLY A 146 -8.42 11.94 8.71
CA GLY A 146 -7.96 12.89 9.72
C GLY A 146 -8.59 12.62 11.10
N ASP A 147 -9.45 13.52 11.55
CA ASP A 147 -10.21 13.35 12.80
C ASP A 147 -11.20 12.20 12.69
N VAL A 148 -11.26 11.34 13.73
CA VAL A 148 -12.18 10.20 13.80
C VAL A 148 -12.59 9.94 15.24
N PRO A 149 -13.79 9.36 15.49
CA PRO A 149 -14.19 9.03 16.86
C PRO A 149 -13.30 7.91 17.43
N TRP A 150 -12.73 8.11 18.61
CA TRP A 150 -11.99 7.10 19.35
C TRP A 150 -12.93 6.25 20.21
N TYR A 151 -12.90 4.95 20.02
CA TYR A 151 -13.63 3.98 20.83
C TYR A 151 -12.66 2.95 21.41
N ASP A 152 -12.56 2.91 22.73
CA ASP A 152 -11.68 2.00 23.49
C ASP A 152 -12.39 0.78 24.08
N LYS A 153 -13.71 0.71 23.92
CA LYS A 153 -14.57 -0.39 24.39
C LYS A 153 -15.59 -0.80 23.33
N GLU A 154 -16.15 -2.00 23.49
CA GLU A 154 -17.29 -2.43 22.70
C GLU A 154 -18.52 -1.57 23.05
N LEU A 155 -19.20 -1.06 22.03
CA LEU A 155 -20.42 -0.29 22.17
C LEU A 155 -21.64 -1.14 21.80
N GLY A 156 -22.65 -1.14 22.66
CA GLY A 156 -23.96 -1.71 22.34
C GLY A 156 -24.70 -0.86 21.30
N SER A 157 -25.66 -1.47 20.59
CA SER A 157 -26.44 -0.79 19.53
C SER A 157 -27.23 0.43 19.99
N ARG A 158 -27.43 0.61 21.30
CA ARG A 158 -28.16 1.74 21.91
C ARG A 158 -27.23 2.69 22.67
N ASP A 159 -25.90 2.50 22.61
CA ASP A 159 -24.97 3.37 23.30
C ASP A 159 -24.94 4.75 22.63
N SER A 160 -25.17 5.79 23.42
CA SER A 160 -25.16 7.18 22.92
C SER A 160 -23.81 7.62 22.38
N SER A 161 -22.71 6.96 22.77
CA SER A 161 -21.38 7.23 22.26
C SER A 161 -21.24 6.94 20.76
N LEU A 162 -22.16 6.15 20.17
CA LEU A 162 -22.22 5.93 18.72
C LEU A 162 -22.48 7.23 17.93
N TYR A 163 -23.09 8.21 18.59
CA TYR A 163 -23.47 9.48 17.99
C TYR A 163 -22.54 10.65 18.36
N LYS A 164 -21.37 10.38 18.92
CA LYS A 164 -20.42 11.46 19.23
C LYS A 164 -19.82 12.05 17.96
N ALA A 165 -19.30 13.27 18.09
CA ALA A 165 -18.49 13.91 17.07
C ALA A 165 -17.16 13.16 16.85
N ARG A 166 -16.44 13.52 15.79
CA ARG A 166 -15.05 13.08 15.59
C ARG A 166 -14.17 13.68 16.69
N ASP A 167 -13.32 12.85 17.27
CA ASP A 167 -12.27 13.30 18.18
C ASP A 167 -11.11 13.89 17.35
N SER A 168 -10.38 14.83 17.95
CA SER A 168 -9.24 15.45 17.27
C SER A 168 -8.17 14.42 16.92
N ARG A 169 -7.49 14.64 15.81
CA ARG A 169 -6.34 13.84 15.36
C ARG A 169 -5.32 13.63 16.49
N GLU A 170 -5.02 14.67 17.30
CA GLU A 170 -4.07 14.56 18.41
C GLU A 170 -4.55 13.60 19.49
N LEU A 171 -5.83 13.62 19.87
CA LEU A 171 -6.37 12.69 20.86
C LEU A 171 -6.24 11.24 20.36
N VAL A 172 -6.58 11.00 19.09
CA VAL A 172 -6.47 9.66 18.48
C VAL A 172 -5.02 9.21 18.45
N MET A 173 -4.10 10.08 18.01
CA MET A 173 -2.66 9.77 17.94
C MET A 173 -2.05 9.51 19.31
N SER A 174 -2.42 10.29 20.33
CA SER A 174 -1.95 10.07 21.71
C SER A 174 -2.42 8.73 22.27
N ASN A 175 -3.67 8.34 22.01
CA ASN A 175 -4.17 7.03 22.39
C ASN A 175 -3.50 5.89 21.62
N MET A 176 -3.18 6.09 20.35
CA MET A 176 -2.38 5.15 19.56
C MET A 176 -0.98 4.96 20.13
N LEU A 177 -0.33 6.05 20.60
CA LEU A 177 0.98 5.95 21.26
C LEU A 177 0.89 5.12 22.54
N ASN A 178 -0.12 5.35 23.38
CA ASN A 178 -0.33 4.54 24.59
C ASN A 178 -0.54 3.05 24.25
N ASP A 179 -1.38 2.75 23.27
CA ASP A 179 -1.66 1.37 22.87
C ASP A 179 -0.43 0.67 22.29
N ILE A 180 0.35 1.35 21.45
CA ILE A 180 1.51 0.73 20.84
C ILE A 180 2.66 0.55 21.84
N ASP A 181 2.82 1.44 22.81
CA ASP A 181 3.82 1.30 23.87
C ASP A 181 3.49 0.12 24.78
N ASP A 182 2.23 -0.04 25.17
CA ASP A 182 1.76 -1.24 25.88
C ASP A 182 1.98 -2.51 25.06
N ALA A 183 1.76 -2.46 23.74
CA ALA A 183 2.02 -3.60 22.85
C ALA A 183 3.52 -3.95 22.78
N ILE A 184 4.40 -2.97 22.69
CA ILE A 184 5.86 -3.15 22.67
C ILE A 184 6.36 -3.81 23.98
N GLU A 185 5.76 -3.45 25.12
CA GLU A 185 6.10 -4.03 26.42
C GLU A 185 5.55 -5.44 26.65
N SER A 186 4.44 -5.77 25.99
CA SER A 186 3.67 -6.99 26.24
C SER A 186 3.93 -8.10 25.24
N LEU A 187 4.33 -7.73 24.01
CA LEU A 187 4.54 -8.71 22.94
C LEU A 187 5.90 -9.40 23.05
N PRO A 188 5.99 -10.68 22.63
CA PRO A 188 7.24 -11.42 22.68
C PRO A 188 8.31 -10.81 21.77
N SER A 189 9.56 -10.82 22.23
CA SER A 189 10.74 -10.38 21.48
C SER A 189 11.34 -11.46 20.58
N GLY A 190 10.81 -12.68 20.65
CA GLY A 190 11.22 -13.79 19.79
C GLY A 190 10.87 -13.50 18.32
N LYS A 191 11.72 -14.00 17.40
CA LYS A 191 11.51 -13.88 15.96
C LYS A 191 10.31 -14.72 15.51
N SER A 192 9.39 -14.10 14.77
CA SER A 192 8.26 -14.77 14.15
C SER A 192 7.78 -13.97 12.96
N VAL A 193 7.99 -14.47 11.74
CA VAL A 193 7.68 -13.72 10.52
C VAL A 193 6.18 -13.65 10.21
N TYR A 194 5.37 -14.59 10.73
CA TYR A 194 3.93 -14.64 10.44
C TYR A 194 3.03 -14.23 11.62
N ARG A 195 3.65 -13.82 12.73
CA ARG A 195 2.89 -13.36 13.91
C ARG A 195 3.46 -12.04 14.41
N VAL A 196 2.56 -11.17 14.79
CA VAL A 196 2.93 -9.89 15.40
C VAL A 196 3.77 -10.13 16.66
N ASN A 197 4.90 -9.47 16.74
CA ASN A 197 5.83 -9.50 17.84
C ASN A 197 6.26 -8.07 18.22
N LYS A 198 7.11 -7.90 19.21
CA LYS A 198 7.64 -6.61 19.65
C LYS A 198 8.22 -5.78 18.50
N TRP A 199 8.92 -6.43 17.58
CA TRP A 199 9.59 -5.74 16.47
C TRP A 199 8.61 -5.20 15.44
N ALA A 200 7.54 -5.95 15.17
CA ALA A 200 6.43 -5.48 14.34
C ALA A 200 5.71 -4.28 14.99
N ALA A 201 5.58 -4.27 16.33
CA ALA A 201 4.99 -3.12 17.03
C ALA A 201 5.89 -1.88 16.96
N LEU A 202 7.21 -2.03 17.06
CA LEU A 202 8.17 -0.93 16.85
C LEU A 202 8.14 -0.41 15.41
N MET A 203 8.00 -1.30 14.41
CA MET A 203 7.83 -0.88 13.00
C MET A 203 6.56 -0.08 12.79
N LEU A 204 5.44 -0.51 13.35
CA LEU A 204 4.19 0.25 13.30
C LEU A 204 4.34 1.61 13.99
N LYS A 205 4.98 1.66 15.17
CA LYS A 205 5.26 2.94 15.87
C LYS A 205 6.11 3.86 15.00
N ALA A 206 7.20 3.37 14.42
CA ALA A 206 8.05 4.15 13.53
C ALA A 206 7.26 4.69 12.33
N GLN A 207 6.43 3.84 11.71
CA GLN A 207 5.67 4.18 10.51
C GLN A 207 4.62 5.27 10.77
N PHE A 208 3.77 5.12 11.80
CA PHE A 208 2.74 6.12 12.04
C PHE A 208 3.32 7.42 12.61
N CYS A 209 4.39 7.36 13.40
CA CYS A 209 5.08 8.55 13.89
C CYS A 209 5.78 9.32 12.75
N LEU A 210 6.45 8.63 11.83
CA LEU A 210 7.03 9.26 10.64
C LEU A 210 5.95 9.92 9.77
N TYR A 211 4.85 9.19 9.53
CA TYR A 211 3.71 9.73 8.79
C TYR A 211 3.17 11.00 9.44
N GLU A 212 2.87 10.96 10.73
CA GLU A 212 2.28 12.07 11.46
C GLU A 212 3.21 13.27 11.55
N GLY A 213 4.49 13.06 11.87
CA GLY A 213 5.48 14.12 11.94
C GLY A 213 5.66 14.85 10.62
N THR A 214 5.80 14.12 9.52
CA THR A 214 5.91 14.73 8.18
C THR A 214 4.60 15.34 7.73
N PHE A 215 3.46 14.68 7.94
CA PHE A 215 2.14 15.24 7.62
C PHE A 215 1.94 16.60 8.31
N ARG A 216 2.17 16.70 9.61
CA ARG A 216 2.06 17.97 10.33
C ARG A 216 2.98 19.05 9.80
N LYS A 217 4.23 18.70 9.53
CA LYS A 217 5.22 19.62 8.98
C LYS A 217 4.79 20.20 7.63
N TYR A 218 4.42 19.35 6.67
CA TYR A 218 4.14 19.78 5.31
C TYR A 218 2.74 20.36 5.12
N HIS A 219 1.75 19.89 5.88
CA HIS A 219 0.39 20.42 5.83
C HIS A 219 0.14 21.59 6.79
N ASN A 220 1.16 22.07 7.53
CA ASN A 220 1.05 23.14 8.54
C ASN A 220 0.01 22.84 9.63
N VAL A 221 -0.05 21.60 10.10
CA VAL A 221 -0.95 21.18 11.16
C VAL A 221 -0.29 21.40 12.52
N THR A 222 -0.85 22.33 13.30
CA THR A 222 -0.41 22.57 14.69
C THR A 222 -1.57 22.24 15.61
N LEU A 223 -1.36 21.27 16.50
CA LEU A 223 -2.34 20.80 17.47
C LEU A 223 -1.71 20.87 18.88
N PRO A 224 -2.51 21.06 19.95
CA PRO A 224 -2.03 20.91 21.32
C PRO A 224 -1.47 19.50 21.55
N GLY A 225 -0.43 19.36 22.34
CA GLY A 225 0.21 18.08 22.64
C GLY A 225 1.53 17.89 21.88
N HIS A 226 1.71 16.77 21.18
CA HIS A 226 2.95 16.47 20.47
C HIS A 226 3.13 17.38 19.25
N SER A 227 4.34 17.87 19.06
CA SER A 227 4.74 18.60 17.83
C SER A 227 5.09 17.64 16.69
N ALA A 228 5.30 18.18 15.47
CA ALA A 228 5.84 17.43 14.35
C ALA A 228 7.21 16.79 14.67
N GLU A 229 8.07 17.57 15.33
CA GLU A 229 9.41 17.15 15.76
C GLU A 229 9.34 16.03 16.80
N ASP A 230 8.37 16.05 17.72
CA ASP A 230 8.22 14.97 18.71
C ASP A 230 7.85 13.65 18.04
N TYR A 231 6.92 13.65 17.08
CA TYR A 231 6.61 12.45 16.28
C TYR A 231 7.82 11.97 15.48
N LEU A 232 8.59 12.85 14.84
CA LEU A 232 9.80 12.46 14.11
C LEU A 232 10.86 11.85 15.03
N LYS A 233 11.01 12.35 16.26
CA LYS A 233 11.89 11.74 17.27
C LYS A 233 11.43 10.34 17.67
N LEU A 234 10.14 10.17 17.94
CA LEU A 234 9.56 8.85 18.22
C LEU A 234 9.74 7.87 17.06
N ALA A 235 9.65 8.37 15.82
CA ALA A 235 9.83 7.55 14.62
C ALA A 235 11.25 6.98 14.53
N TYR A 236 12.29 7.84 14.56
CA TYR A 236 13.66 7.32 14.43
C TYR A 236 14.07 6.46 15.63
N GLN A 237 13.63 6.79 16.85
CA GLN A 237 13.93 6.01 18.05
C GLN A 237 13.32 4.59 17.99
N ALA A 238 12.10 4.44 17.46
CA ALA A 238 11.48 3.14 17.29
C ALA A 238 12.18 2.34 16.18
N ALA A 239 12.51 2.96 15.04
CA ALA A 239 13.27 2.31 13.97
C ALA A 239 14.66 1.88 14.44
N GLU A 240 15.37 2.72 15.17
CA GLU A 240 16.71 2.46 15.73
C GLU A 240 16.72 1.22 16.65
N GLN A 241 15.69 1.04 17.47
CA GLN A 241 15.56 -0.15 18.31
C GLN A 241 15.46 -1.43 17.46
N VAL A 242 14.76 -1.39 16.33
CA VAL A 242 14.69 -2.53 15.39
C VAL A 242 16.05 -2.78 14.75
N MET A 243 16.69 -1.73 14.25
CA MET A 243 18.00 -1.79 13.59
C MET A 243 19.08 -2.37 14.50
N ASN A 244 19.09 -1.96 15.77
CA ASN A 244 20.10 -2.35 16.76
C ASN A 244 19.73 -3.63 17.54
N SER A 245 18.62 -4.27 17.21
CA SER A 245 18.16 -5.48 17.92
C SER A 245 19.08 -6.68 17.79
N GLY A 246 19.84 -6.77 16.68
CA GLY A 246 20.60 -7.96 16.31
C GLY A 246 19.73 -9.17 15.91
N VAL A 247 18.40 -9.02 15.85
CA VAL A 247 17.45 -10.09 15.51
C VAL A 247 17.33 -10.25 13.99
N TYR A 248 17.43 -9.17 13.25
CA TYR A 248 17.24 -9.14 11.80
C TYR A 248 18.52 -8.68 11.09
N SER A 249 18.68 -9.10 9.85
CA SER A 249 19.74 -8.66 8.92
C SER A 249 19.15 -8.54 7.52
N LEU A 250 19.77 -7.74 6.65
CA LEU A 250 19.34 -7.67 5.25
C LEU A 250 19.51 -9.03 4.56
N ALA A 251 18.56 -9.39 3.72
CA ALA A 251 18.72 -10.48 2.76
C ALA A 251 19.88 -10.17 1.80
N SER A 252 20.61 -11.19 1.41
CA SER A 252 21.76 -11.03 0.51
C SER A 252 21.38 -10.70 -0.93
N ASP A 253 20.18 -11.10 -1.35
CA ASP A 253 19.65 -10.87 -2.69
C ASP A 253 18.30 -10.15 -2.61
N TYR A 254 18.28 -8.91 -3.13
CA TYR A 254 17.07 -8.08 -3.16
C TYR A 254 16.03 -8.62 -4.15
N HIS A 255 16.45 -9.24 -5.26
CA HIS A 255 15.53 -9.75 -6.27
C HIS A 255 14.79 -11.00 -5.75
N GLU A 256 15.53 -11.96 -5.20
CA GLU A 256 14.96 -13.19 -4.67
C GLU A 256 14.08 -12.96 -3.43
N LEU A 257 14.35 -11.88 -2.67
CA LEU A 257 13.55 -11.47 -1.52
C LEU A 257 12.03 -11.41 -1.79
N PHE A 258 11.62 -11.11 -3.02
CA PHE A 258 10.22 -10.93 -3.40
C PHE A 258 9.69 -12.01 -4.35
N ARG A 259 10.54 -12.92 -4.83
CA ARG A 259 10.16 -13.95 -5.83
C ARG A 259 9.97 -15.33 -5.24
N GLU A 260 10.70 -15.62 -4.17
CA GLU A 260 10.64 -16.91 -3.49
C GLU A 260 9.31 -17.10 -2.77
N PRO A 261 8.80 -18.35 -2.69
CA PRO A 261 7.53 -18.63 -2.03
C PRO A 261 7.47 -18.21 -0.56
N ASP A 262 8.50 -18.58 0.20
CA ASP A 262 8.53 -18.37 1.64
C ASP A 262 9.21 -17.04 2.00
N ALA A 263 8.68 -16.34 3.00
CA ALA A 263 9.23 -15.12 3.55
C ALA A 263 10.68 -15.28 4.01
N ASP A 264 11.58 -14.38 3.60
CA ASP A 264 12.95 -14.37 4.10
C ASP A 264 12.98 -14.16 5.62
N GLN A 265 13.53 -15.14 6.32
CA GLN A 265 13.58 -15.16 7.78
C GLN A 265 14.59 -14.15 8.36
N ASN A 266 15.49 -13.60 7.56
CA ASN A 266 16.48 -12.63 8.02
C ASN A 266 15.94 -11.21 7.96
N GLU A 267 15.34 -10.82 6.85
CA GLU A 267 14.92 -9.43 6.63
C GLU A 267 13.46 -9.18 6.99
N TYR A 268 12.53 -10.15 6.78
CA TYR A 268 11.11 -9.92 7.06
C TYR A 268 10.82 -9.95 8.56
N ILE A 269 10.17 -8.90 9.04
CA ILE A 269 9.75 -8.72 10.43
C ILE A 269 8.32 -9.23 10.62
N LEU A 270 7.46 -8.94 9.62
CA LEU A 270 6.10 -9.45 9.54
C LEU A 270 5.74 -9.62 8.06
N ALA A 271 5.19 -10.78 7.72
CA ALA A 271 4.71 -11.11 6.38
C ALA A 271 3.31 -11.73 6.42
N ILE A 272 2.59 -11.64 5.31
CA ILE A 272 1.37 -12.40 5.07
C ILE A 272 1.77 -13.69 4.38
N ARG A 273 1.47 -14.81 5.03
CA ARG A 273 1.70 -16.13 4.44
C ARG A 273 0.73 -16.41 3.31
N MET A 274 1.28 -16.77 2.17
CA MET A 274 0.54 -17.25 1.00
C MET A 274 0.72 -18.75 0.84
N GLU A 275 -0.35 -19.47 0.53
CA GLU A 275 -0.33 -20.93 0.48
C GLU A 275 -1.36 -21.46 -0.50
N GLN A 276 -0.93 -22.06 -1.61
CA GLN A 276 -1.84 -22.59 -2.65
C GLN A 276 -2.76 -23.70 -2.13
N SER A 277 -2.27 -24.53 -1.23
CA SER A 277 -3.02 -25.69 -0.72
C SER A 277 -4.30 -25.30 0.04
N ILE A 278 -4.36 -24.09 0.58
CA ILE A 278 -5.51 -23.54 1.30
C ILE A 278 -6.19 -22.37 0.55
N GLY A 279 -5.78 -22.11 -0.69
CA GLY A 279 -6.34 -21.04 -1.52
C GLY A 279 -6.01 -19.62 -1.05
N CYS A 280 -4.99 -19.45 -0.20
CA CYS A 280 -4.49 -18.13 0.19
C CYS A 280 -3.41 -17.69 -0.80
N THR A 281 -3.81 -16.99 -1.85
CA THR A 281 -2.95 -16.61 -2.98
C THR A 281 -3.27 -15.19 -3.45
N HIS A 282 -2.43 -14.66 -4.33
CA HIS A 282 -2.61 -13.36 -4.97
C HIS A 282 -2.36 -13.43 -6.48
N SER A 283 -2.44 -12.29 -7.18
CA SER A 283 -2.36 -12.23 -8.64
C SER A 283 -1.10 -11.52 -9.17
N ALA A 284 -0.07 -11.29 -8.36
CA ALA A 284 1.06 -10.45 -8.76
C ALA A 284 1.70 -10.89 -10.09
N THR A 285 2.02 -12.17 -10.25
CA THR A 285 2.62 -12.69 -11.50
C THR A 285 1.66 -12.55 -12.67
N SER A 286 0.39 -12.93 -12.51
CA SER A 286 -0.60 -12.87 -13.61
C SER A 286 -0.96 -11.42 -13.98
N TYR A 287 -0.92 -10.50 -13.02
CA TYR A 287 -1.19 -9.08 -13.24
C TYR A 287 -0.22 -8.44 -14.25
N VAL A 288 1.03 -8.90 -14.25
CA VAL A 288 2.08 -8.45 -15.17
C VAL A 288 2.17 -9.31 -16.43
N ALA A 289 1.85 -10.60 -16.33
CA ALA A 289 2.20 -11.61 -17.33
C ALA A 289 1.04 -12.06 -18.23
N MET A 290 -0.21 -11.72 -17.91
CA MET A 290 -1.39 -12.09 -18.69
C MET A 290 -1.95 -10.92 -19.50
N ASN A 291 -2.44 -11.18 -20.73
CA ASN A 291 -3.13 -10.16 -21.55
C ASN A 291 -4.36 -9.54 -20.86
N THR A 292 -4.97 -10.27 -19.93
CA THR A 292 -6.15 -9.84 -19.16
C THR A 292 -5.78 -9.27 -17.79
N GLY A 293 -4.48 -9.17 -17.48
CA GLY A 293 -3.98 -8.50 -16.30
C GLY A 293 -4.05 -6.97 -16.46
N GLY A 294 -3.67 -6.24 -15.42
CA GLY A 294 -3.60 -4.77 -15.48
C GLY A 294 -2.51 -4.26 -16.44
N ASN A 295 -1.56 -5.13 -16.78
CA ASN A 295 -0.39 -4.83 -17.61
C ASN A 295 0.26 -3.50 -17.20
N PRO A 296 0.64 -3.36 -15.93
CA PRO A 296 1.21 -2.14 -15.41
C PRO A 296 2.59 -1.88 -15.99
N GLY A 297 2.99 -0.62 -15.93
CA GLY A 297 4.34 -0.19 -16.26
C GLY A 297 4.81 0.88 -15.28
N PHE A 298 6.11 0.94 -15.04
CA PHE A 298 6.70 2.03 -14.29
C PHE A 298 6.71 3.32 -15.13
N SER A 299 6.54 4.44 -14.46
CA SER A 299 6.65 5.75 -15.11
C SER A 299 8.11 6.05 -15.46
N LYS A 300 8.32 6.80 -16.56
CA LYS A 300 9.65 7.32 -16.95
C LYS A 300 10.26 8.15 -15.82
N LYS A 301 9.47 9.00 -15.16
CA LYS A 301 9.89 9.75 -13.97
C LYS A 301 10.58 8.86 -12.93
N PHE A 302 9.99 7.73 -12.63
CA PHE A 302 10.54 6.78 -11.67
C PHE A 302 11.83 6.13 -12.18
N ILE A 303 11.85 5.66 -13.43
CA ILE A 303 13.02 5.06 -14.07
C ILE A 303 14.19 6.06 -14.11
N ASP A 304 13.93 7.31 -14.49
CA ASP A 304 14.96 8.35 -14.59
C ASP A 304 15.53 8.76 -13.21
N SER A 305 14.80 8.52 -12.13
CA SER A 305 15.27 8.80 -10.77
C SER A 305 16.38 7.87 -10.28
N PHE A 306 16.57 6.71 -10.91
CA PHE A 306 17.68 5.81 -10.58
C PHE A 306 19.03 6.42 -10.98
N LEU A 307 20.01 6.28 -10.12
CA LEU A 307 21.39 6.69 -10.43
C LEU A 307 22.04 5.73 -11.44
N MET A 308 23.18 6.14 -11.97
CA MET A 308 24.11 5.24 -12.65
C MET A 308 24.76 4.30 -11.62
N LYS A 309 25.28 3.17 -12.06
CA LYS A 309 25.99 2.20 -11.21
C LYS A 309 27.18 2.79 -10.47
N ASP A 310 27.81 3.83 -11.02
CA ASP A 310 28.92 4.56 -10.39
C ASP A 310 28.44 5.66 -9.41
N GLY A 311 27.14 5.79 -9.20
CA GLY A 311 26.53 6.78 -8.31
C GLY A 311 26.29 8.15 -8.93
N THR A 312 26.66 8.37 -10.19
CA THR A 312 26.36 9.62 -10.89
C THR A 312 24.89 9.69 -11.30
N ARG A 313 24.39 10.89 -11.60
CA ARG A 313 23.00 11.09 -12.04
C ARG A 313 22.85 10.68 -13.50
N TYR A 314 21.84 9.88 -13.80
CA TYR A 314 21.48 9.55 -15.18
C TYR A 314 21.09 10.81 -15.97
N THR A 315 20.36 11.70 -15.33
CA THR A 315 19.83 12.93 -15.90
C THR A 315 20.87 14.01 -16.18
N ASP A 316 22.13 13.81 -15.77
CA ASP A 316 23.27 14.65 -16.18
C ASP A 316 23.83 14.25 -17.56
N LYS A 317 23.37 13.13 -18.15
CA LYS A 317 23.81 12.71 -19.48
C LYS A 317 23.16 13.53 -20.59
N PRO A 318 23.86 13.82 -21.68
CA PRO A 318 23.26 14.44 -22.86
C PRO A 318 22.10 13.57 -23.39
N ASP A 319 21.02 14.23 -23.79
CA ASP A 319 19.85 13.59 -24.42
C ASP A 319 19.23 12.44 -23.60
N TRP A 320 19.36 12.48 -22.27
CA TRP A 320 18.87 11.42 -21.37
C TRP A 320 17.37 11.14 -21.54
N GLU A 321 16.56 12.16 -21.85
CA GLU A 321 15.10 12.02 -22.01
C GLU A 321 14.71 11.14 -23.20
N THR A 322 15.53 11.16 -24.27
CA THR A 322 15.23 10.54 -25.58
C THR A 322 16.10 9.33 -25.91
N LYS A 323 16.78 8.78 -24.90
CA LYS A 323 17.50 7.52 -25.07
C LYS A 323 16.55 6.38 -25.37
N LEU A 324 16.97 5.47 -26.27
CA LEU A 324 16.23 4.23 -26.50
C LEU A 324 16.42 3.27 -25.32
N PHE A 325 15.50 2.36 -25.15
CA PHE A 325 15.40 1.48 -23.97
C PHE A 325 16.72 0.82 -23.57
N VAL A 326 17.43 0.19 -24.51
CA VAL A 326 18.70 -0.51 -24.21
C VAL A 326 19.76 0.44 -23.65
N GLU A 327 19.85 1.67 -24.19
CA GLU A 327 20.79 2.69 -23.71
C GLU A 327 20.29 3.32 -22.38
N GLU A 328 18.99 3.50 -22.24
CA GLU A 328 18.35 4.13 -21.07
C GLU A 328 18.59 3.31 -19.79
N VAL A 329 18.54 1.99 -19.89
CA VAL A 329 18.67 1.09 -18.75
C VAL A 329 20.08 0.55 -18.52
N ALA A 330 21.03 0.91 -19.40
CA ALA A 330 22.41 0.44 -19.30
C ALA A 330 23.16 1.09 -18.13
N ASP A 331 23.93 0.29 -17.41
CA ASP A 331 24.83 0.75 -16.31
C ASP A 331 24.12 1.57 -15.21
N ARG A 332 22.87 1.24 -14.92
CA ARG A 332 22.08 1.87 -13.84
C ARG A 332 22.27 1.16 -12.51
N ASP A 333 21.77 1.78 -11.45
CA ASP A 333 21.61 1.14 -10.13
C ASP A 333 21.08 -0.29 -10.31
N PRO A 334 21.75 -1.32 -9.77
CA PRO A 334 21.37 -2.71 -10.00
C PRO A 334 19.92 -3.03 -9.61
N ARG A 335 19.33 -2.29 -8.66
CA ARG A 335 17.92 -2.45 -8.27
C ARG A 335 16.96 -2.23 -9.43
N LEU A 336 17.32 -1.42 -10.41
CA LEU A 336 16.48 -1.24 -11.60
C LEU A 336 16.20 -2.58 -12.28
N GLY A 337 17.23 -3.40 -12.51
CA GLY A 337 17.08 -4.73 -13.14
C GLY A 337 16.44 -5.78 -12.25
N MET A 338 16.29 -5.49 -10.96
CA MET A 338 15.60 -6.38 -10.00
C MET A 338 14.10 -6.11 -9.93
N ILE A 339 13.64 -4.98 -10.48
CA ILE A 339 12.23 -4.57 -10.43
C ILE A 339 11.57 -4.40 -11.80
N ILE A 340 12.36 -4.25 -12.88
CA ILE A 340 11.87 -4.25 -14.27
C ILE A 340 12.55 -5.32 -15.11
N ARG A 341 11.91 -5.70 -16.21
CA ARG A 341 12.51 -6.56 -17.23
C ARG A 341 13.52 -5.78 -18.06
N LEU A 342 14.79 -6.09 -17.87
CA LEU A 342 15.90 -5.53 -18.66
C LEU A 342 16.04 -6.24 -20.02
N PRO A 343 16.83 -5.68 -20.97
CA PRO A 343 17.34 -6.42 -22.10
C PRO A 343 17.90 -7.77 -21.65
N GLN A 344 17.57 -8.86 -22.37
CA GLN A 344 17.96 -10.24 -22.06
C GLN A 344 17.42 -10.85 -20.75
N SER A 345 16.58 -10.17 -20.00
CA SER A 345 15.81 -10.82 -18.94
C SER A 345 15.00 -11.99 -19.52
N ILE A 346 15.06 -13.14 -18.86
CA ILE A 346 14.41 -14.36 -19.36
C ILE A 346 13.16 -14.66 -18.55
N ARG A 347 12.06 -14.89 -19.26
CA ARG A 347 10.85 -15.49 -18.72
C ARG A 347 10.47 -16.70 -19.54
N VAL A 348 10.12 -17.80 -18.87
CA VAL A 348 9.65 -19.01 -19.51
C VAL A 348 8.18 -19.20 -19.17
N ASN A 349 7.33 -19.29 -20.18
CA ASN A 349 5.97 -19.76 -20.01
C ASN A 349 5.80 -21.12 -20.69
N SER A 350 4.67 -21.78 -20.46
CA SER A 350 4.38 -23.12 -21.00
C SER A 350 4.54 -23.28 -22.53
N LYS A 351 4.75 -22.19 -23.26
CA LYS A 351 4.79 -22.19 -24.73
C LYS A 351 6.10 -21.68 -25.32
N LYS A 352 6.76 -20.68 -24.73
CA LYS A 352 7.96 -20.05 -25.29
C LYS A 352 8.85 -19.43 -24.23
N THR A 353 10.13 -19.28 -24.54
CA THR A 353 11.04 -18.38 -23.81
C THR A 353 10.84 -16.96 -24.33
N ILE A 354 10.68 -16.00 -23.41
CA ILE A 354 10.48 -14.58 -23.70
C ILE A 354 11.69 -13.82 -23.15
N TYR A 355 12.29 -13.01 -24.02
CA TYR A 355 13.43 -12.15 -23.67
C TYR A 355 12.97 -10.70 -23.60
N GLY A 356 13.55 -9.91 -22.69
CA GLY A 356 13.25 -8.50 -22.54
C GLY A 356 11.78 -8.17 -22.22
N PRO A 357 11.39 -6.90 -22.29
CA PRO A 357 10.02 -6.46 -22.05
C PRO A 357 9.11 -6.75 -23.24
N GLU A 358 7.84 -7.07 -22.95
CA GLU A 358 6.79 -7.24 -23.96
C GLU A 358 5.91 -5.98 -23.99
N LEU A 359 6.06 -5.11 -25.00
CA LEU A 359 5.30 -3.85 -25.11
C LEU A 359 3.78 -4.04 -25.11
N THR A 360 3.29 -5.21 -25.49
CA THR A 360 1.86 -5.54 -25.42
C THR A 360 1.37 -5.77 -24.00
N MET A 361 2.28 -6.07 -23.08
CA MET A 361 2.01 -6.43 -21.67
C MET A 361 2.38 -5.34 -20.67
N THR A 362 2.50 -4.10 -21.10
CA THR A 362 2.85 -2.99 -20.24
C THR A 362 2.21 -1.69 -20.72
N SER A 363 1.93 -0.79 -19.81
CA SER A 363 1.38 0.56 -20.10
C SER A 363 2.44 1.55 -20.57
N THR A 364 3.73 1.28 -20.29
CA THR A 364 4.82 2.25 -20.49
C THR A 364 5.99 1.72 -21.29
N GLY A 365 6.09 0.41 -21.44
CA GLY A 365 7.29 -0.28 -21.91
C GLY A 365 8.17 -0.79 -20.76
N PHE A 366 8.23 -0.11 -19.63
CA PHE A 366 8.98 -0.55 -18.44
C PHE A 366 8.17 -1.59 -17.66
N GLN A 367 8.20 -2.83 -18.15
CA GLN A 367 7.44 -3.94 -17.59
C GLN A 367 8.00 -4.36 -16.23
N LEU A 368 7.09 -4.57 -15.25
CA LEU A 368 7.44 -4.94 -13.88
C LEU A 368 8.03 -6.35 -13.78
N GLU A 369 8.93 -6.55 -12.80
CA GLU A 369 9.51 -7.86 -12.44
C GLU A 369 9.43 -8.13 -10.92
N LYS A 370 9.34 -7.10 -10.08
CA LYS A 370 9.20 -7.29 -8.63
C LYS A 370 7.89 -8.00 -8.28
N PHE A 371 7.94 -8.96 -7.36
CA PHE A 371 6.85 -9.88 -6.99
C PHE A 371 6.44 -10.89 -8.09
N VAL A 372 7.10 -10.88 -9.24
CA VAL A 372 6.88 -11.91 -10.26
C VAL A 372 7.63 -13.16 -9.85
N MET A 373 6.91 -14.25 -9.61
CA MET A 373 7.52 -15.53 -9.20
C MET A 373 8.45 -16.10 -10.26
N ASP A 374 9.43 -16.88 -9.82
CA ASP A 374 10.38 -17.53 -10.71
C ASP A 374 9.63 -18.38 -11.77
N PRO A 375 10.10 -18.39 -13.03
CA PRO A 375 9.48 -19.16 -14.11
C PRO A 375 9.30 -20.66 -13.85
N GLN A 376 10.02 -21.24 -12.91
CA GLN A 376 9.79 -22.64 -12.48
C GLN A 376 8.39 -22.87 -11.88
N TYR A 377 7.75 -21.81 -11.37
CA TYR A 377 6.41 -21.85 -10.79
C TYR A 377 5.35 -21.50 -11.85
N GLU A 378 5.25 -22.27 -12.92
CA GLU A 378 4.37 -22.01 -14.08
C GLU A 378 2.90 -21.71 -13.71
N THR A 379 2.40 -22.31 -12.62
CA THR A 379 1.02 -22.07 -12.17
C THR A 379 0.78 -20.65 -11.70
N ALA A 380 1.81 -19.94 -11.21
CA ALA A 380 1.72 -18.58 -10.73
C ALA A 380 1.34 -17.55 -11.82
N GLU A 381 1.54 -17.90 -13.10
CA GLU A 381 1.10 -17.06 -14.21
C GLU A 381 -0.44 -17.00 -14.36
N ARG A 382 -1.19 -17.89 -13.72
CA ARG A 382 -2.66 -17.88 -13.73
C ARG A 382 -3.20 -16.90 -12.69
N ALA A 383 -4.38 -16.35 -12.95
CA ALA A 383 -5.05 -15.45 -12.02
C ALA A 383 -5.23 -16.11 -10.63
N ASN A 384 -4.91 -15.38 -9.59
CA ASN A 384 -4.99 -15.84 -8.19
C ASN A 384 -4.20 -17.13 -7.92
N MET A 385 -3.00 -17.27 -8.48
CA MET A 385 -2.16 -18.46 -8.28
C MET A 385 -0.76 -18.14 -7.81
N SER A 386 -0.39 -16.86 -7.67
CA SER A 386 0.87 -16.46 -7.03
C SER A 386 0.82 -16.74 -5.53
N PHE A 387 1.90 -17.28 -4.97
CA PHE A 387 1.96 -17.73 -3.58
C PHE A 387 3.26 -17.35 -2.87
N ASN A 388 4.01 -16.41 -3.42
CA ASN A 388 5.11 -15.77 -2.72
C ASN A 388 4.55 -14.88 -1.61
N ASP A 389 5.14 -14.98 -0.42
CA ASP A 389 4.72 -14.25 0.76
C ASP A 389 4.88 -12.73 0.59
N ILE A 390 3.97 -11.96 1.19
CA ILE A 390 3.96 -10.50 1.05
C ILE A 390 4.53 -9.85 2.32
N PRO A 391 5.62 -9.06 2.24
CA PRO A 391 6.15 -8.34 3.39
C PRO A 391 5.17 -7.26 3.86
N VAL A 392 4.89 -7.23 5.17
CA VAL A 392 4.20 -6.12 5.85
C VAL A 392 5.23 -5.16 6.43
N TYR A 393 6.26 -5.70 7.08
CA TYR A 393 7.40 -4.96 7.61
C TYR A 393 8.69 -5.72 7.34
N ARG A 394 9.73 -5.01 6.93
CA ARG A 394 11.08 -5.54 6.72
C ARG A 394 12.17 -4.55 7.18
N LEU A 395 13.36 -5.06 7.47
CA LEU A 395 14.47 -4.27 8.03
C LEU A 395 14.88 -3.11 7.12
N GLY A 396 14.83 -3.29 5.79
CA GLY A 396 15.13 -2.23 4.84
C GLY A 396 14.24 -0.98 5.03
N GLU A 397 12.96 -1.15 5.37
CA GLU A 397 12.08 -0.03 5.69
C GLU A 397 12.47 0.67 7.01
N ALA A 398 12.94 -0.08 8.02
CA ALA A 398 13.42 0.53 9.27
C ALA A 398 14.60 1.48 9.03
N TYR A 399 15.58 1.07 8.19
CA TYR A 399 16.70 1.93 7.81
C TYR A 399 16.24 3.24 7.16
N LEU A 400 15.27 3.16 6.26
CA LEU A 400 14.73 4.32 5.55
C LEU A 400 13.92 5.24 6.48
N MET A 401 13.09 4.69 7.37
CA MET A 401 12.34 5.49 8.34
C MET A 401 13.26 6.20 9.33
N PHE A 402 14.33 5.54 9.78
CA PHE A 402 15.36 6.14 10.63
C PHE A 402 16.05 7.32 9.93
N ALA A 403 16.56 7.09 8.73
CA ALA A 403 17.29 8.11 7.97
C ALA A 403 16.39 9.31 7.63
N GLU A 404 15.15 9.05 7.20
CA GLU A 404 14.21 10.10 6.84
C GLU A 404 13.83 10.96 8.05
N ALA A 405 13.46 10.36 9.17
CA ALA A 405 13.09 11.12 10.36
C ALA A 405 14.24 12.01 10.85
N LYS A 406 15.49 11.52 10.81
CA LYS A 406 16.67 12.33 11.18
C LYS A 406 16.97 13.44 10.16
N ALA A 407 16.79 13.17 8.85
CA ALA A 407 16.91 14.19 7.82
C ALA A 407 15.87 15.30 7.99
N GLU A 408 14.60 14.93 8.25
CA GLU A 408 13.52 15.88 8.47
C GLU A 408 13.73 16.76 9.71
N LEU A 409 14.41 16.24 10.72
CA LEU A 409 14.86 16.98 11.92
C LEU A 409 16.14 17.78 11.71
N ASN A 410 16.80 17.67 10.56
CA ASN A 410 18.11 18.28 10.26
C ASN A 410 19.23 17.82 11.21
N ILE A 411 19.21 16.56 11.62
CA ILE A 411 20.23 15.93 12.50
C ILE A 411 20.85 14.66 11.89
N LEU A 412 20.60 14.38 10.61
CA LEU A 412 21.18 13.24 9.92
C LEU A 412 22.71 13.41 9.76
N THR A 413 23.47 12.45 10.28
CA THR A 413 24.94 12.42 10.20
C THR A 413 25.41 11.40 9.17
N GLN A 414 26.70 11.45 8.79
CA GLN A 414 27.29 10.43 7.90
C GLN A 414 27.24 9.03 8.55
N GLU A 415 27.51 8.95 9.86
CA GLU A 415 27.41 7.69 10.60
C GLU A 415 25.99 7.09 10.55
N ASP A 416 24.96 7.94 10.63
CA ASP A 416 23.57 7.49 10.47
C ASP A 416 23.31 6.91 9.07
N VAL A 417 23.84 7.57 8.02
CA VAL A 417 23.73 7.12 6.64
C VAL A 417 24.49 5.80 6.44
N ASP A 418 25.68 5.66 7.01
CA ASP A 418 26.49 4.44 6.93
C ASP A 418 25.84 3.25 7.65
N ASN A 419 25.10 3.53 8.72
CA ASN A 419 24.37 2.53 9.48
C ASN A 419 22.94 2.25 8.93
N SER A 420 22.51 2.91 7.87
CA SER A 420 21.17 2.77 7.28
C SER A 420 21.23 2.66 5.75
N ILE A 421 21.15 3.78 5.03
CA ILE A 421 21.09 3.83 3.55
C ILE A 421 22.27 3.10 2.92
N ASN A 422 23.49 3.30 3.43
CA ASN A 422 24.68 2.69 2.85
C ASN A 422 24.69 1.16 2.98
N LYS A 423 24.03 0.59 3.99
CA LYS A 423 23.81 -0.88 4.05
C LYS A 423 22.90 -1.39 2.92
N LEU A 424 21.87 -0.61 2.52
CA LEU A 424 21.04 -0.96 1.38
C LEU A 424 21.82 -0.86 0.07
N ARG A 425 22.68 0.17 -0.07
CA ARG A 425 23.57 0.34 -1.22
C ARG A 425 24.64 -0.74 -1.31
N ASP A 426 25.24 -1.12 -0.18
CA ASP A 426 26.21 -2.22 -0.10
C ASP A 426 25.64 -3.54 -0.61
N ARG A 427 24.40 -3.86 -0.23
CA ARG A 427 23.71 -5.09 -0.65
C ARG A 427 23.69 -5.26 -2.18
N VAL A 428 23.58 -4.16 -2.91
CA VAL A 428 23.47 -4.15 -4.38
C VAL A 428 24.71 -3.63 -5.10
N GLY A 429 25.79 -3.34 -4.36
CA GLY A 429 27.05 -2.87 -4.90
C GLY A 429 27.03 -1.44 -5.46
N MET A 430 26.17 -0.59 -4.90
CA MET A 430 26.13 0.84 -5.18
C MET A 430 27.16 1.62 -4.35
N PRO A 431 27.73 2.71 -4.86
CA PRO A 431 28.57 3.61 -4.07
C PRO A 431 27.82 4.20 -2.88
N HIS A 432 28.53 4.42 -1.79
CA HIS A 432 27.98 5.04 -0.60
C HIS A 432 27.44 6.45 -0.87
N LEU A 433 26.33 6.78 -0.24
CA LEU A 433 25.86 8.15 -0.12
C LEU A 433 26.78 8.90 0.86
N VAL A 434 27.43 9.95 0.37
CA VAL A 434 28.30 10.82 1.15
C VAL A 434 27.65 12.19 1.30
N LEU A 435 27.39 12.61 2.54
CA LEU A 435 26.72 13.88 2.82
C LEU A 435 27.61 15.10 2.56
N ALA A 436 28.92 14.95 2.74
CA ALA A 436 29.87 16.04 2.47
C ALA A 436 29.93 16.36 0.97
N GLY A 437 29.58 17.60 0.62
CA GLY A 437 29.57 18.04 -0.78
C GLY A 437 28.34 17.59 -1.57
N LEU A 438 27.37 16.98 -0.94
CA LEU A 438 26.11 16.59 -1.58
C LEU A 438 25.39 17.82 -2.15
N THR A 439 25.03 17.78 -3.43
CA THR A 439 24.33 18.86 -4.13
C THR A 439 22.89 18.46 -4.44
N VAL A 440 22.00 19.43 -4.48
CA VAL A 440 20.61 19.21 -4.91
C VAL A 440 20.61 18.68 -6.34
N ASP A 441 19.87 17.60 -6.57
CA ASP A 441 19.65 17.09 -7.91
C ASP A 441 18.60 17.95 -8.64
N PRO A 442 18.96 18.59 -9.79
CA PRO A 442 18.01 19.40 -10.54
C PRO A 442 16.78 18.63 -11.03
N PHE A 443 16.91 17.32 -11.30
CA PHE A 443 15.78 16.48 -11.69
C PHE A 443 14.74 16.39 -10.57
N LEU A 444 15.16 16.20 -9.33
CA LEU A 444 14.26 16.09 -8.16
C LEU A 444 13.61 17.43 -7.75
N THR A 445 14.02 18.53 -8.36
CA THR A 445 13.45 19.87 -8.13
C THR A 445 12.91 20.50 -9.41
N SER A 446 12.85 19.75 -10.51
CA SER A 446 12.32 20.23 -11.79
C SER A 446 10.82 20.51 -11.72
N GLU A 447 10.33 21.43 -12.55
CA GLU A 447 8.91 21.76 -12.63
C GLU A 447 8.06 20.58 -13.12
N THR A 448 8.62 19.70 -13.97
CA THR A 448 7.88 18.61 -14.60
C THR A 448 7.88 17.32 -13.77
N TYR A 449 9.01 16.99 -13.14
CA TYR A 449 9.19 15.68 -12.49
C TYR A 449 9.65 15.77 -11.03
N GLY A 450 9.95 16.98 -10.56
CA GLY A 450 10.48 17.19 -9.22
C GLY A 450 9.41 17.30 -8.16
N TYR A 451 9.88 17.29 -6.90
CA TYR A 451 9.04 17.62 -5.76
C TYR A 451 8.68 19.10 -5.78
N GLN A 452 7.41 19.45 -5.55
CA GLN A 452 6.92 20.81 -5.67
C GLN A 452 6.81 21.53 -4.31
N ASN A 453 6.66 20.80 -3.22
CA ASN A 453 6.48 21.38 -1.88
C ASN A 453 7.82 21.63 -1.16
N LEU A 454 8.78 22.22 -1.87
CA LEU A 454 10.16 22.43 -1.36
C LEU A 454 10.27 23.59 -0.37
N ALA A 455 9.33 24.55 -0.37
CA ALA A 455 9.37 25.73 0.50
C ALA A 455 9.36 25.41 2.02
N LYS A 456 8.97 24.19 2.40
CA LYS A 456 8.98 23.70 3.77
C LYS A 456 10.29 23.07 4.19
N LEU A 457 11.19 22.85 3.25
CA LEU A 457 12.48 22.23 3.51
C LEU A 457 13.52 23.30 3.92
N ASN A 458 14.35 22.92 4.86
CA ASN A 458 15.49 23.75 5.20
C ASN A 458 16.51 23.70 4.04
N PRO A 459 16.91 24.84 3.46
CA PRO A 459 17.88 24.84 2.38
C PRO A 459 19.21 24.13 2.71
N SER A 460 19.57 24.10 4.01
CA SER A 460 20.83 23.47 4.44
C SER A 460 20.83 21.94 4.35
N ASN A 461 19.67 21.29 4.37
CA ASN A 461 19.54 19.84 4.27
C ASN A 461 18.64 19.37 3.13
N LEU A 462 18.26 20.26 2.23
CA LEU A 462 17.42 19.96 1.08
C LEU A 462 17.96 18.78 0.26
N ALA A 463 19.25 18.81 -0.08
CA ALA A 463 19.89 17.72 -0.83
C ALA A 463 19.80 16.38 -0.09
N GLN A 464 20.00 16.39 1.23
CA GLN A 464 19.92 15.17 2.05
C GLN A 464 18.49 14.59 2.04
N ILE A 465 17.47 15.43 2.25
CA ILE A 465 16.05 14.98 2.25
C ILE A 465 15.69 14.40 0.88
N LEU A 466 16.08 15.05 -0.22
CA LEU A 466 15.75 14.57 -1.56
C LEU A 466 16.44 13.24 -1.88
N GLU A 467 17.69 13.04 -1.46
CA GLU A 467 18.38 11.75 -1.65
C GLU A 467 17.75 10.65 -0.78
N VAL A 468 17.36 10.94 0.45
CA VAL A 468 16.63 9.98 1.29
C VAL A 468 15.27 9.60 0.67
N ARG A 469 14.54 10.58 0.11
CA ARG A 469 13.28 10.31 -0.62
C ARG A 469 13.53 9.47 -1.88
N ARG A 470 14.62 9.71 -2.62
CA ARG A 470 15.03 8.86 -3.75
C ARG A 470 15.29 7.43 -3.32
N GLU A 471 16.14 7.22 -2.30
CA GLU A 471 16.45 5.89 -1.79
C GLU A 471 15.18 5.17 -1.33
N ARG A 472 14.30 5.87 -0.61
CA ARG A 472 13.02 5.30 -0.17
C ARG A 472 12.11 4.92 -1.35
N THR A 473 12.01 5.78 -2.36
CA THR A 473 11.17 5.52 -3.53
C THR A 473 11.68 4.29 -4.31
N ILE A 474 12.99 4.16 -4.48
CA ILE A 474 13.62 3.03 -5.18
C ILE A 474 13.49 1.74 -4.36
N GLU A 475 13.89 1.77 -3.11
CA GLU A 475 13.94 0.59 -2.24
C GLU A 475 12.55 0.02 -1.96
N MET A 476 11.56 0.89 -1.71
CA MET A 476 10.19 0.50 -1.32
C MET A 476 9.20 0.44 -2.51
N ALA A 477 9.69 0.55 -3.74
CA ALA A 477 8.83 0.48 -4.93
C ALA A 477 7.94 -0.77 -4.92
N LEU A 478 6.66 -0.63 -5.24
CA LEU A 478 5.64 -1.69 -5.27
C LEU A 478 5.31 -2.33 -3.91
N GLU A 479 5.70 -1.73 -2.78
CA GLU A 479 5.37 -2.24 -1.45
C GLU A 479 4.22 -1.47 -0.77
N GLY A 480 3.38 -0.75 -1.54
CA GLY A 480 2.20 -0.05 -1.06
C GLY A 480 2.51 1.19 -0.18
N ARG A 481 3.70 1.79 -0.32
CA ARG A 481 4.13 2.93 0.50
C ARG A 481 4.00 4.28 -0.19
N ARG A 482 4.11 4.31 -1.50
CA ARG A 482 4.28 5.54 -2.27
C ARG A 482 3.12 6.52 -2.12
N TRP A 483 1.86 6.04 -2.12
CA TRP A 483 0.70 6.88 -1.89
C TRP A 483 0.81 7.68 -0.58
N ASN A 484 1.11 6.98 0.52
CA ASN A 484 1.24 7.60 1.83
C ASN A 484 2.41 8.58 1.90
N ASP A 485 3.51 8.29 1.21
CA ASP A 485 4.67 9.17 1.11
C ASP A 485 4.30 10.49 0.42
N ILE A 486 3.60 10.42 -0.72
CA ILE A 486 3.12 11.60 -1.45
C ILE A 486 2.14 12.42 -0.59
N VAL A 487 1.19 11.77 0.07
CA VAL A 487 0.21 12.44 0.94
C VAL A 487 0.91 13.15 2.09
N ARG A 488 1.79 12.47 2.84
CA ARG A 488 2.45 13.05 4.01
C ARG A 488 3.48 14.15 3.68
N TRP A 489 4.09 14.11 2.48
CA TRP A 489 4.98 15.17 1.99
C TRP A 489 4.21 16.33 1.32
N LYS A 490 2.91 16.16 1.11
CA LYS A 490 2.04 17.11 0.41
C LYS A 490 2.48 17.35 -1.04
N GLU A 491 2.70 16.28 -1.76
CA GLU A 491 3.17 16.27 -3.15
C GLU A 491 2.07 15.81 -4.14
N GLY A 492 0.80 16.15 -3.87
CA GLY A 492 -0.35 15.74 -4.68
C GLY A 492 -0.32 16.22 -6.13
N ALA A 493 0.40 17.31 -6.42
CA ALA A 493 0.63 17.78 -7.77
C ALA A 493 1.23 16.70 -8.71
N THR A 494 2.00 15.76 -8.17
CA THR A 494 2.60 14.66 -8.94
C THR A 494 1.56 13.82 -9.70
N TRP A 495 0.31 13.75 -9.22
CA TRP A 495 -0.75 13.00 -9.92
C TRP A 495 -1.27 13.67 -11.18
N THR A 496 -0.93 14.93 -11.41
CA THR A 496 -1.30 15.67 -12.63
C THR A 496 -0.14 15.77 -13.63
N GLU A 497 1.05 15.33 -13.27
CA GLU A 497 2.23 15.28 -14.14
C GLU A 497 2.05 14.30 -15.31
N PRO A 498 2.81 14.47 -16.41
CA PRO A 498 2.75 13.54 -17.53
C PRO A 498 3.09 12.10 -17.11
N LEU A 499 2.26 11.14 -17.50
CA LEU A 499 2.50 9.70 -17.31
C LEU A 499 3.18 9.13 -18.54
N TYR A 500 4.49 9.28 -18.62
CA TYR A 500 5.30 8.84 -19.76
C TYR A 500 5.99 7.51 -19.49
N GLY A 501 6.17 6.74 -20.56
CA GLY A 501 6.99 5.54 -20.63
C GLY A 501 8.19 5.70 -21.54
N MET A 502 8.63 4.61 -22.20
CA MET A 502 9.74 4.58 -23.14
C MET A 502 9.60 5.60 -24.26
N TYR A 503 10.73 6.12 -24.73
CA TYR A 503 10.79 7.01 -25.88
C TYR A 503 10.94 6.24 -27.19
N PHE A 504 10.21 6.69 -28.25
CA PHE A 504 10.36 6.22 -29.63
C PHE A 504 10.43 7.41 -30.61
N PRO A 505 11.47 7.49 -31.46
CA PRO A 505 11.61 8.59 -32.41
C PRO A 505 10.62 8.53 -33.58
N GLY A 506 9.83 7.45 -33.72
CA GLY A 506 8.81 7.29 -34.75
C GLY A 506 8.57 5.85 -35.19
N PRO A 507 7.93 5.66 -36.37
CA PRO A 507 7.80 4.34 -36.96
C PRO A 507 9.17 3.73 -37.30
N GLY A 508 9.33 2.43 -37.05
CA GLY A 508 10.60 1.74 -37.29
C GLY A 508 10.73 0.45 -36.51
N ALA A 509 11.86 -0.21 -36.70
CA ALA A 509 12.23 -1.43 -36.00
C ALA A 509 13.09 -1.12 -34.77
N TYR A 510 12.79 -1.76 -33.64
CA TYR A 510 13.46 -1.49 -32.37
C TYR A 510 13.94 -2.78 -31.72
N ASP A 511 15.17 -2.75 -31.26
CA ASP A 511 15.78 -3.76 -30.41
C ASP A 511 15.44 -3.45 -28.94
N LEU A 512 14.78 -4.36 -28.25
CA LEU A 512 14.43 -4.28 -26.84
C LEU A 512 15.23 -5.28 -26.00
N THR A 513 15.88 -6.23 -26.65
CA THR A 513 16.67 -7.29 -26.01
C THR A 513 18.16 -7.00 -25.97
N GLY A 514 18.64 -6.01 -26.74
CA GLY A 514 20.05 -5.63 -26.78
C GLY A 514 20.92 -6.64 -27.54
N ASP A 515 20.33 -7.50 -28.40
CA ASP A 515 21.05 -8.49 -29.19
C ASP A 515 21.43 -8.01 -30.60
N GLY A 516 21.05 -6.78 -30.95
CA GLY A 516 21.30 -6.15 -32.23
C GLY A 516 20.25 -6.47 -33.30
N ASN A 517 19.25 -7.27 -32.96
CA ASN A 517 18.12 -7.58 -33.84
C ASN A 517 16.86 -6.83 -33.36
N ALA A 518 15.96 -6.55 -34.30
CA ALA A 518 14.70 -5.92 -33.93
C ALA A 518 13.75 -6.95 -33.28
N ASP A 519 13.06 -6.53 -32.23
CA ASP A 519 12.02 -7.30 -31.51
C ASP A 519 10.62 -6.81 -31.83
N VAL A 520 10.48 -5.54 -32.20
CA VAL A 520 9.20 -4.90 -32.50
C VAL A 520 9.33 -3.93 -33.67
N TYR A 521 8.27 -3.82 -34.46
CA TYR A 521 8.14 -2.81 -35.50
C TYR A 521 6.93 -1.90 -35.23
N LEU A 522 7.21 -0.61 -35.04
CA LEU A 522 6.16 0.40 -34.91
C LEU A 522 5.77 0.97 -36.27
N TYR A 523 4.46 1.07 -36.54
CA TYR A 523 3.97 1.62 -37.80
C TYR A 523 2.79 2.59 -37.58
N ALA A 524 2.71 3.67 -38.41
CA ALA A 524 1.68 4.70 -38.32
C ALA A 524 0.60 4.61 -39.40
N THR A 525 0.70 3.67 -40.32
CA THR A 525 -0.26 3.47 -41.43
C THR A 525 -1.39 2.52 -41.02
N ALA A 526 -2.46 2.44 -41.82
CA ALA A 526 -3.58 1.52 -41.54
C ALA A 526 -3.17 0.03 -41.47
N LYS A 527 -2.05 -0.34 -42.07
CA LYS A 527 -1.48 -1.69 -42.07
C LYS A 527 0.01 -1.67 -42.26
N VAL A 528 0.70 -2.67 -41.79
CA VAL A 528 2.14 -2.87 -42.00
C VAL A 528 2.45 -3.03 -43.49
N ASP A 529 3.53 -2.40 -43.98
CA ASP A 529 4.01 -2.54 -45.32
C ASP A 529 4.39 -4.00 -45.62
N ASN A 530 4.03 -4.50 -46.82
CA ASN A 530 4.35 -5.85 -47.22
C ASN A 530 5.86 -6.14 -47.32
N ALA A 531 6.68 -5.12 -47.62
CA ALA A 531 8.13 -5.27 -47.64
C ALA A 531 8.67 -5.50 -46.21
N VAL A 532 8.11 -4.81 -45.21
CA VAL A 532 8.45 -4.99 -43.79
C VAL A 532 8.03 -6.38 -43.31
N LYS A 533 6.82 -6.85 -43.66
CA LYS A 533 6.39 -8.22 -43.33
C LYS A 533 7.26 -9.29 -43.98
N LYS A 534 7.72 -9.05 -45.23
CA LYS A 534 8.65 -9.94 -45.91
C LYS A 534 10.01 -10.00 -45.21
N GLN A 535 10.46 -8.88 -44.61
CA GLN A 535 11.74 -8.80 -43.90
C GLN A 535 11.70 -9.51 -42.54
N TYR A 536 10.65 -9.28 -41.74
CA TYR A 536 10.61 -9.75 -40.33
C TYR A 536 9.72 -10.99 -40.12
N GLY A 537 8.82 -11.31 -41.08
CA GLY A 537 7.91 -12.45 -41.01
C GLY A 537 6.58 -12.16 -40.33
N ASP A 538 5.59 -13.05 -40.55
CA ASP A 538 4.23 -12.85 -40.04
C ASP A 538 4.09 -12.99 -38.51
N ASN A 539 5.01 -13.70 -37.88
CA ASN A 539 4.99 -13.94 -36.42
C ASN A 539 5.78 -12.87 -35.64
N PHE A 540 6.27 -11.84 -36.30
CA PHE A 540 6.99 -10.72 -35.66
C PHE A 540 6.01 -9.79 -34.96
N THR A 541 6.46 -9.10 -33.92
CA THR A 541 5.61 -8.15 -33.18
C THR A 541 5.47 -6.84 -33.94
N TYR A 542 4.26 -6.54 -34.42
CA TYR A 542 3.93 -5.30 -35.10
C TYR A 542 2.95 -4.51 -34.24
N LEU A 543 3.30 -3.27 -33.88
CA LEU A 543 2.43 -2.38 -33.09
C LEU A 543 2.07 -1.13 -33.88
N GLN A 544 0.79 -0.88 -34.02
CA GLN A 544 0.30 0.35 -34.64
C GLN A 544 0.45 1.53 -33.66
N ILE A 545 1.03 2.62 -34.14
CA ILE A 545 0.96 3.90 -33.44
C ILE A 545 -0.45 4.44 -33.64
N GLN A 546 -1.23 4.52 -32.57
CA GLN A 546 -2.64 4.88 -32.59
C GLN A 546 -2.83 6.33 -32.13
N GLU A 547 -3.87 6.98 -32.65
CA GLU A 547 -4.35 8.26 -32.15
C GLU A 547 -5.33 8.02 -30.99
N ILE A 548 -5.24 8.87 -29.98
CA ILE A 548 -6.09 8.78 -28.78
C ILE A 548 -7.52 9.25 -29.05
N GLU A 549 -7.73 10.13 -30.03
CA GLU A 549 -9.04 10.68 -30.37
C GLU A 549 -9.40 10.37 -31.81
N ILE A 550 -10.54 9.72 -31.97
CA ILE A 550 -11.20 9.57 -33.26
C ILE A 550 -12.53 10.32 -33.17
N ASP A 551 -12.75 11.29 -34.07
CA ASP A 551 -13.95 12.14 -34.12
C ASP A 551 -14.28 12.83 -32.77
N GLY A 552 -13.26 13.29 -32.05
CA GLY A 552 -13.42 13.98 -30.76
C GLY A 552 -13.80 13.06 -29.59
N LYS A 553 -13.70 11.76 -29.77
CA LYS A 553 -13.92 10.77 -28.70
C LYS A 553 -12.62 10.07 -28.34
N TYR A 554 -12.35 10.00 -27.05
CA TYR A 554 -11.29 9.16 -26.52
C TYR A 554 -11.56 7.69 -26.87
N VAL A 555 -10.65 7.08 -27.60
CA VAL A 555 -10.74 5.65 -27.96
C VAL A 555 -9.83 4.90 -26.99
N PRO A 556 -10.41 3.98 -26.17
CA PRO A 556 -9.59 3.13 -25.32
C PRO A 556 -8.68 2.27 -26.20
N TYR A 557 -7.45 2.16 -25.77
CA TYR A 557 -6.41 1.33 -26.39
C TYR A 557 -6.82 -0.14 -26.49
N SER A 558 -6.59 -0.78 -27.64
CA SER A 558 -6.72 -2.24 -27.77
C SER A 558 -5.42 -2.94 -28.14
N ASP A 559 -4.82 -2.69 -29.31
CA ASP A 559 -3.72 -3.49 -29.84
C ASP A 559 -2.54 -2.67 -30.43
N GLY A 560 -2.34 -1.44 -29.99
CA GLY A 560 -1.31 -0.57 -30.52
C GLY A 560 -0.48 0.12 -29.42
N ILE A 561 0.16 1.21 -29.76
CA ILE A 561 0.90 2.07 -28.84
C ILE A 561 0.51 3.53 -29.08
N ILE A 562 0.41 4.31 -28.03
CA ILE A 562 0.13 5.74 -28.11
C ILE A 562 1.40 6.49 -27.76
N LEU A 563 1.78 7.45 -28.61
CA LEU A 563 2.95 8.29 -28.42
C LEU A 563 2.53 9.75 -28.16
N SER A 564 3.25 10.44 -27.27
CA SER A 564 2.90 11.78 -26.78
C SER A 564 2.82 12.85 -27.85
N GLU A 565 3.50 12.70 -28.99
CA GLU A 565 3.55 13.64 -30.09
C GLU A 565 2.95 13.05 -31.39
N GLY A 566 1.96 12.17 -31.28
CA GLY A 566 1.31 11.52 -32.41
C GLY A 566 2.11 10.33 -32.92
N THR A 567 3.04 10.52 -33.86
CA THR A 567 3.82 9.43 -34.44
C THR A 567 5.19 9.21 -33.78
N LYS A 568 5.57 10.03 -32.81
CA LYS A 568 6.85 9.94 -32.08
C LYS A 568 6.64 10.37 -30.62
N GLY A 569 7.67 10.27 -29.81
CA GLY A 569 7.69 10.74 -28.42
C GLY A 569 7.62 9.58 -27.43
N PHE A 570 7.11 9.85 -26.23
CA PHE A 570 7.03 8.89 -25.16
C PHE A 570 5.77 8.02 -25.27
N VAL A 571 5.86 6.79 -24.86
CA VAL A 571 4.65 5.97 -24.62
C VAL A 571 3.77 6.70 -23.60
N ALA A 572 2.52 6.98 -23.95
CA ALA A 572 1.68 7.90 -23.22
C ALA A 572 0.20 7.46 -23.25
N MET A 573 -0.08 6.30 -22.69
CA MET A 573 -1.38 5.62 -22.74
C MET A 573 -2.54 6.48 -22.24
N HIS A 574 -2.27 7.37 -21.27
CA HIS A 574 -3.29 8.19 -20.63
C HIS A 574 -3.06 9.69 -20.84
N TYR A 575 -2.23 10.06 -21.78
CA TYR A 575 -1.70 11.40 -21.94
C TYR A 575 -2.78 12.48 -22.16
N LYS A 576 -3.89 12.16 -22.82
CA LYS A 576 -5.02 13.12 -23.02
C LYS A 576 -6.15 12.96 -22.00
N LYS A 577 -6.06 12.00 -21.09
CA LYS A 577 -7.06 11.86 -20.03
C LYS A 577 -6.86 12.99 -19.02
N ALA A 578 -7.84 13.86 -18.87
CA ALA A 578 -7.78 14.94 -17.89
C ALA A 578 -7.61 14.35 -16.49
N ARG A 579 -6.66 14.88 -15.73
CA ARG A 579 -6.40 14.49 -14.34
C ARG A 579 -6.44 15.74 -13.48
N ALA A 580 -7.02 15.62 -12.31
CA ALA A 580 -7.15 16.72 -11.38
C ALA A 580 -6.88 16.23 -9.96
N PHE A 581 -6.21 17.09 -9.20
CA PHE A 581 -6.00 16.90 -7.77
C PHE A 581 -6.21 18.25 -7.08
N ASP A 582 -7.14 18.31 -6.14
CA ASP A 582 -7.39 19.51 -5.35
C ASP A 582 -6.54 19.47 -4.07
N GLU A 583 -5.47 20.25 -4.04
CA GLU A 583 -4.52 20.35 -2.92
C GLU A 583 -5.18 20.75 -1.59
N SER A 584 -6.33 21.39 -1.62
CA SER A 584 -7.06 21.81 -0.41
C SER A 584 -7.98 20.75 0.15
N ARG A 585 -8.27 19.68 -0.64
CA ARG A 585 -9.31 18.71 -0.35
C ARG A 585 -8.82 17.26 -0.39
N ASP A 586 -8.08 16.88 -1.44
CA ASP A 586 -7.93 15.49 -1.87
C ASP A 586 -6.93 14.66 -1.03
N TYR A 587 -6.24 15.28 -0.09
CA TYR A 587 -5.39 14.56 0.87
C TYR A 587 -6.16 13.78 1.93
N LEU A 588 -7.43 14.14 2.18
CA LEU A 588 -8.31 13.41 3.07
C LEU A 588 -9.60 12.99 2.34
N TYR A 589 -10.09 11.82 2.69
CA TYR A 589 -11.33 11.30 2.11
C TYR A 589 -12.57 11.85 2.83
N PRO A 590 -13.70 11.94 2.12
CA PRO A 590 -14.95 12.38 2.73
C PRO A 590 -15.53 11.33 3.68
N ILE A 591 -16.24 11.80 4.72
CA ILE A 591 -17.10 10.95 5.54
C ILE A 591 -18.32 10.59 4.69
N PRO A 592 -18.74 9.30 4.63
CA PRO A 592 -19.90 8.89 3.84
C PRO A 592 -21.18 9.61 4.26
N SER A 593 -21.97 10.05 3.28
CA SER A 593 -23.20 10.83 3.53
C SER A 593 -24.25 10.05 4.35
N GLY A 594 -24.36 8.74 4.15
CA GLY A 594 -25.26 7.89 4.93
C GLY A 594 -24.91 7.83 6.41
N ASP A 595 -23.63 7.79 6.76
CA ASP A 595 -23.18 7.81 8.15
C ASP A 595 -23.41 9.18 8.81
N ARG A 596 -23.22 10.28 8.05
CA ARG A 596 -23.55 11.62 8.52
C ARG A 596 -25.06 11.82 8.74
N GLN A 597 -25.91 11.27 7.86
CA GLN A 597 -27.36 11.27 8.07
C GLN A 597 -27.77 10.55 9.35
N LEU A 598 -27.09 9.44 9.69
CA LEU A 598 -27.33 8.70 10.92
C LEU A 598 -26.77 9.40 12.16
N ASN A 599 -25.66 10.10 12.03
CA ASN A 599 -25.00 10.85 13.09
C ASN A 599 -24.66 12.30 12.62
N PRO A 600 -25.56 13.26 12.85
CA PRO A 600 -25.36 14.66 12.47
C PRO A 600 -24.19 15.36 13.15
N ASN A 601 -23.61 14.77 14.21
CA ASN A 601 -22.42 15.30 14.87
C ASN A 601 -21.10 15.01 14.10
N LEU A 602 -21.14 14.20 13.05
CA LEU A 602 -20.00 13.94 12.19
C LEU A 602 -19.82 15.11 11.20
N ALA A 603 -18.92 16.03 11.50
CA ALA A 603 -18.53 17.08 10.58
C ALA A 603 -17.85 16.48 9.33
N GLN A 604 -18.08 17.04 8.14
CA GLN A 604 -17.42 16.66 6.90
C GLN A 604 -15.99 17.21 6.85
N ASN A 605 -15.10 16.57 6.09
CA ASN A 605 -13.80 17.13 5.78
C ASN A 605 -13.93 18.34 4.82
N ASN A 606 -13.02 19.29 4.99
CA ASN A 606 -13.03 20.52 4.20
C ASN A 606 -13.04 20.25 2.69
N GLY A 607 -13.78 21.05 1.96
CA GLY A 607 -13.89 20.96 0.51
C GLY A 607 -14.84 19.86 -0.02
N TRP A 608 -15.36 18.99 0.85
CA TRP A 608 -16.29 17.95 0.48
C TRP A 608 -17.73 18.38 0.73
N ALA A 609 -18.55 18.40 -0.34
CA ALA A 609 -19.97 18.72 -0.27
C ALA A 609 -20.81 17.44 -0.48
N ASP A 610 -21.70 17.14 0.46
CA ASP A 610 -22.61 15.99 0.42
C ASP A 610 -24.09 16.39 0.46
N GLY A 611 -24.38 17.68 0.38
CA GLY A 611 -25.75 18.21 0.43
C GLY A 611 -26.40 18.19 1.82
N LEU A 612 -25.63 17.93 2.87
CA LEU A 612 -26.12 17.94 4.25
C LEU A 612 -25.64 19.20 4.96
N ASP A 613 -26.60 20.00 5.45
CA ASP A 613 -26.35 21.34 6.04
C ASP A 613 -26.16 21.33 7.57
N PHE A 614 -25.65 20.23 8.16
CA PHE A 614 -25.37 20.09 9.58
C PHE A 614 -23.97 19.56 9.88
#